data_126f4c8abd1b7fff445a9265586a9e29
#
_entry.id   126f4c8abd1b7fff445a9265586a9e29
#
_cell.length_a   1.000
_cell.length_b   1.000
_cell.length_c   1.000
_cell.angle_alpha   90.00
_cell.angle_beta   90.00
_cell.angle_gamma   90.00
#
_symmetry.space_group_name_H-M   'P 1'
#
loop_
_entity.id
_entity.type
_entity.pdbx_description
1 polymer ?
#
loop_
_entity_poly.entity_id
_entity_poly.type
_entity_poly.pdbx_seq_one_letter_code
_entity_poly.pdbx_strand_id
1 'polypeptide(L)' 'MILKDGGRFALCHRPERLAEVLAVLRASRLEPKRLAFVKNKADGAPWLFLVEAQKNRKTGLRVEPDVLISAGAALYGR' A
#
# COMPACT_ATOMS: atom_id res chain seq x y z
N MET A 1 -13.11 8.07 -7.95
CA MET A 1 -13.05 6.71 -8.52
C MET A 1 -14.19 5.88 -7.96
N ILE A 2 -14.86 5.15 -8.81
CA ILE A 2 -15.99 4.32 -8.40
C ILE A 2 -15.61 2.86 -8.54
N LEU A 3 -15.76 2.12 -7.44
CA LEU A 3 -15.43 0.69 -7.43
C LEU A 3 -16.68 -0.10 -7.04
N LYS A 4 -16.81 -1.27 -7.63
CA LYS A 4 -17.84 -2.21 -7.21
C LYS A 4 -17.49 -2.78 -5.86
N ASP A 5 -18.48 -3.32 -5.14
CA ASP A 5 -18.21 -4.01 -3.88
C ASP A 5 -17.21 -5.13 -4.16
N GLY A 6 -16.17 -5.18 -3.32
CA GLY A 6 -15.10 -6.12 -3.54
C GLY A 6 -14.07 -5.65 -4.55
N GLY A 7 -14.32 -4.51 -5.22
CA GLY A 7 -13.34 -3.95 -6.14
C GLY A 7 -12.06 -3.56 -5.42
N ARG A 8 -10.95 -3.59 -6.13
CA ARG A 8 -9.63 -3.34 -5.54
C ARG A 8 -9.10 -1.99 -5.95
N PHE A 9 -8.36 -1.39 -5.03
CA PHE A 9 -7.70 -0.12 -5.26
C PHE A 9 -6.32 -0.21 -4.65
N ALA A 10 -5.30 0.18 -5.41
CA ALA A 10 -3.92 0.12 -4.92
C ALA A 10 -3.27 1.46 -5.11
N LEU A 11 -2.45 1.84 -4.14
CA LEU A 11 -1.67 3.06 -4.24
C LEU A 11 -0.36 2.90 -3.50
N CYS A 12 0.58 3.81 -3.78
CA CYS A 12 1.82 3.90 -3.03
C CYS A 12 2.00 5.33 -2.56
N HIS A 13 2.70 5.49 -1.45
CA HIS A 13 2.92 6.80 -0.88
C HIS A 13 4.11 6.72 0.08
N ARG A 14 4.53 7.87 0.59
CA ARG A 14 5.60 7.93 1.56
C ARG A 14 5.19 7.28 2.87
N PRO A 15 6.10 6.60 3.56
CA PRO A 15 5.74 5.92 4.82
C PRO A 15 5.20 6.86 5.89
N GLU A 16 5.64 8.10 5.90
CA GLU A 16 5.20 9.05 6.90
C GLU A 16 3.73 9.42 6.77
N ARG A 17 3.13 9.11 5.62
CA ARG A 17 1.72 9.38 5.37
C ARG A 17 0.84 8.16 5.57
N LEU A 18 1.40 7.07 6.07
CA LEU A 18 0.67 5.81 6.13
C LEU A 18 -0.61 5.92 6.95
N ALA A 19 -0.53 6.50 8.16
CA ALA A 19 -1.71 6.59 9.01
C ALA A 19 -2.80 7.43 8.36
N GLU A 20 -2.40 8.51 7.71
CA GLU A 20 -3.34 9.39 7.04
C GLU A 20 -4.02 8.69 5.86
N VAL A 21 -3.23 7.96 5.08
CA VAL A 21 -3.76 7.23 3.93
C VAL A 21 -4.74 6.15 4.38
N LEU A 22 -4.39 5.40 5.41
CA LEU A 22 -5.29 4.37 5.91
C LEU A 22 -6.60 4.98 6.41
N ALA A 23 -6.54 6.12 7.08
CA ALA A 23 -7.74 6.78 7.58
C ALA A 23 -8.64 7.23 6.43
N VAL A 24 -8.04 7.79 5.38
CA VAL A 24 -8.81 8.25 4.23
C VAL A 24 -9.46 7.07 3.52
N LEU A 25 -8.73 5.97 3.37
CA LEU A 25 -9.28 4.78 2.73
C LEU A 25 -10.50 4.27 3.49
N ARG A 26 -10.40 4.17 4.80
CA ARG A 26 -11.53 3.69 5.60
C ARG A 26 -12.70 4.64 5.55
N ALA A 27 -12.43 5.94 5.57
CA ALA A 27 -13.51 6.92 5.45
C ALA A 27 -14.24 6.80 4.12
N SER A 28 -13.55 6.31 3.11
CA SER A 28 -14.11 6.12 1.76
C SER A 28 -14.67 4.71 1.58
N ARG A 29 -14.74 3.93 2.65
CA ARG A 29 -15.21 2.54 2.64
C ARG A 29 -14.31 1.63 1.83
N LEU A 30 -13.05 2.01 1.72
CA LEU A 30 -12.03 1.18 1.10
C LEU A 30 -11.20 0.59 2.22
N GLU A 31 -11.47 -0.65 2.56
CA GLU A 31 -10.78 -1.28 3.68
C GLU A 31 -9.41 -1.75 3.23
N PRO A 32 -8.33 -1.26 3.87
CA PRO A 32 -7.00 -1.73 3.50
C PRO A 32 -6.83 -3.19 3.86
N LYS A 33 -6.40 -3.99 2.89
CA LYS A 33 -6.31 -5.44 3.06
C LYS A 33 -4.88 -5.94 2.97
N ARG A 34 -4.01 -5.27 2.22
CA ARG A 34 -2.62 -5.70 2.07
C ARG A 34 -1.72 -4.48 2.12
N LEU A 35 -0.61 -4.62 2.81
CA LEU A 35 0.36 -3.55 2.97
C LEU A 35 1.75 -4.13 2.79
N ALA A 36 2.59 -3.46 2.02
CA ALA A 36 4.00 -3.84 1.87
C ALA A 36 4.84 -2.59 1.86
N PHE A 37 6.07 -2.71 2.32
CA PHE A 37 7.00 -1.60 2.30
C PHE A 37 8.05 -1.84 1.24
N VAL A 38 8.50 -0.77 0.60
CA VAL A 38 9.51 -0.82 -0.45
C VAL A 38 10.80 -0.25 0.12
N LYS A 39 11.87 -1.01 0.01
CA LYS A 39 13.19 -0.66 0.55
C LYS A 39 14.27 -0.86 -0.51
N ASN A 40 15.40 -0.19 -0.31
CA ASN A 40 16.59 -0.47 -1.11
C ASN A 40 17.38 -1.64 -0.54
N LYS A 41 17.42 -1.75 0.79
CA LYS A 41 18.18 -2.78 1.48
C LYS A 41 17.29 -3.44 2.52
N ALA A 42 17.56 -4.70 2.80
CA ALA A 42 16.76 -5.44 3.77
C ALA A 42 16.77 -4.80 5.16
N ASP A 43 17.88 -4.17 5.54
CA ASP A 43 18.00 -3.55 6.86
C ASP A 43 17.82 -2.04 6.80
N GLY A 44 17.39 -1.50 5.66
CA GLY A 44 17.18 -0.07 5.52
C GLY A 44 15.76 0.34 5.85
N ALA A 45 15.55 1.63 6.02
CA ALA A 45 14.22 2.16 6.22
C ALA A 45 13.44 2.15 4.92
N PRO A 46 12.13 1.91 4.97
CA PRO A 46 11.34 1.95 3.75
C PRO A 46 11.20 3.38 3.24
N TRP A 47 11.13 3.52 1.92
CA TRP A 47 10.94 4.83 1.31
C TRP A 47 9.58 4.97 0.62
N LEU A 48 8.86 3.87 0.48
CA LEU A 48 7.49 3.87 0.01
C LEU A 48 6.73 2.76 0.72
N PHE A 49 5.42 2.88 0.74
CA PHE A 49 4.58 1.75 1.06
C PHE A 49 3.60 1.52 -0.08
N LEU A 50 3.18 0.28 -0.21
CA LEU A 50 2.14 -0.11 -1.16
C LEU A 50 0.97 -0.61 -0.35
N VAL A 51 -0.21 -0.11 -0.63
CA VAL A 51 -1.40 -0.58 0.06
C VAL A 51 -2.46 -0.95 -0.98
N GLU A 52 -3.10 -2.08 -0.75
CA GLU A 52 -4.23 -2.51 -1.55
C GLU A 52 -5.45 -2.53 -0.67
N ALA A 53 -6.51 -1.88 -1.12
CA ALA A 53 -7.76 -1.81 -0.37
C ALA A 53 -8.89 -2.38 -1.21
N GLN A 54 -9.94 -2.83 -0.55
CA GLN A 54 -11.10 -3.40 -1.23
C GLN A 54 -12.34 -2.74 -0.69
N LYS A 55 -13.28 -2.48 -1.60
CA LYS A 55 -14.49 -1.76 -1.24
C LYS A 55 -15.42 -2.65 -0.43
N ASN A 56 -15.91 -2.11 0.69
CA ASN A 56 -16.93 -2.77 1.53
C ASN A 56 -16.53 -4.17 1.96
N ARG A 57 -15.29 -4.31 2.44
CA ARG A 57 -14.81 -5.57 2.96
C ARG A 57 -14.64 -5.51 4.47
N LYS A 58 -14.57 -6.67 5.09
CA LYS A 58 -14.34 -6.76 6.51
C LYS A 58 -12.94 -6.28 6.86
N THR A 59 -12.79 -5.82 8.09
CA THR A 59 -11.50 -5.43 8.61
C THR A 59 -10.53 -6.61 8.63
N GLY A 60 -9.29 -6.32 8.34
CA GLY A 60 -8.24 -7.34 8.39
C GLY A 60 -7.13 -6.97 7.43
N LEU A 61 -6.04 -6.44 7.98
CA LEU A 61 -4.91 -6.01 7.18
C LEU A 61 -3.81 -7.05 7.25
N ARG A 62 -3.29 -7.46 6.10
CA ARG A 62 -2.15 -8.36 6.04
C ARG A 62 -0.92 -7.56 5.65
N VAL A 63 0.15 -7.70 6.42
CA VAL A 63 1.43 -7.09 6.08
C VAL A 63 2.23 -8.11 5.28
N GLU A 64 2.53 -7.76 4.04
CA GLU A 64 3.28 -8.63 3.15
C GLU A 64 4.78 -8.45 3.37
N PRO A 65 5.61 -9.38 2.89
CA PRO A 65 7.05 -9.20 2.95
C PRO A 65 7.49 -7.91 2.26
N ASP A 66 8.57 -7.32 2.75
CA ASP A 66 9.11 -6.11 2.14
C ASP A 66 9.53 -6.36 0.70
N VAL A 67 9.36 -5.33 -0.12
CA VAL A 67 9.82 -5.37 -1.50
C VAL A 67 11.16 -4.67 -1.56
N LEU A 68 12.18 -5.38 -2.04
CA LEU A 68 13.52 -4.82 -2.16
C LEU A 68 13.76 -4.43 -3.61
N ILE A 69 14.04 -3.16 -3.83
CA ILE A 69 14.24 -2.62 -5.16
C ILE A 69 15.54 -1.86 -5.19
N SER A 70 16.41 -2.19 -6.14
CA SER A 70 17.60 -1.41 -6.37
C SER A 70 17.22 -0.01 -6.78
N ALA A 71 18.02 0.97 -6.32
CA ALA A 71 17.71 2.36 -6.57
C ALA A 71 17.49 2.62 -8.05
N GLY A 72 16.32 3.15 -8.36
CA GLY A 72 16.00 3.59 -9.71
C GLY A 72 15.73 2.52 -10.73
N ALA A 73 15.86 1.27 -10.37
CA ALA A 73 15.78 0.21 -11.37
C ALA A 73 14.36 -0.21 -11.67
N ALA A 74 13.68 -0.74 -10.68
CA ALA A 74 12.41 -1.41 -10.95
C ALA A 74 11.24 -0.47 -11.10
N LEU A 75 11.28 0.69 -10.47
CA LEU A 75 10.16 1.61 -10.53
C LEU A 75 9.99 2.22 -11.91
N TYR A 76 11.05 2.26 -12.68
CA TYR A 76 11.03 2.89 -13.99
C TYR A 76 11.37 1.93 -15.11
N GLY A 77 11.56 0.74 -14.76
CA GLY A 77 11.98 -0.25 -15.71
C GLY A 77 10.95 -0.67 -16.65
N ARG A 78 11.10 -0.58 -16.65
CA ARG A 78 10.50 -0.78 -17.20
C ARG A 78 10.28 -1.59 -17.30
#